data_4bb98b791977b6c5d86f365cc36d9e47
#
_entry.id   4bb98b791977b6c5d86f365cc36d9e47
#
_cell.length_a   1.000
_cell.length_b   1.000
_cell.length_c   1.000
_cell.angle_alpha   90.00
_cell.angle_beta   90.00
_cell.angle_gamma   90.00
#
_symmetry.space_group_name_H-M   'P 1'
#
loop_
_entity.id
_entity.type
_entity.pdbx_description
1 polymer ?
#
loop_
_entity_poly.entity_id
_entity_poly.type
_entity_poly.pdbx_seq_one_letter_code
_entity_poly.pdbx_strand_id
1 'polypeptide(L)'
;MFDEFHFLRPLCLLAFIPLAALIQFWVKKTRGRSKWLSAINSELLSVLIEDSAKSSGTWLKVTLLFALAASVIGLAGPTWEKLPQNVEQKNDALVIMLDLSLSMLGEDIKPSRMVKAKQKVIDILRLRNEGLTGLIAYAGDAHSVVPLTDDNATIENLLVALDPTMMPVFGSNPEHAMTLAVELFSNAGMQEGRVLIISDGIDDIGAVSKFRNSSFPISVIGVGTPQGAPIPIDLPGEARRYIQDPSNQRVIVRLEEDNLVQVANQSFGRYARLSIGEQDISQVLSTSLPTEDASIKVEREFDTWADQGHWITLLLLPLLLIGFRRGVLACLPLALALQITPA
;
A
#
# COMPACT_ATOMS: atom_id res chain seq x y z
N MET A 1 6.56 -23.46 -16.43
CA MET A 1 6.50 -22.32 -17.36
C MET A 1 5.12 -22.12 -17.99
N PHE A 2 4.21 -23.11 -18.02
CA PHE A 2 2.84 -22.96 -18.54
C PHE A 2 1.75 -23.23 -17.50
N ASP A 3 2.11 -23.45 -16.23
CA ASP A 3 1.15 -23.81 -15.17
C ASP A 3 0.20 -22.68 -14.76
N GLU A 4 0.48 -21.44 -15.13
CA GLU A 4 -0.31 -20.26 -14.79
C GLU A 4 -0.88 -19.53 -16.01
N PHE A 5 -0.97 -20.21 -17.17
CA PHE A 5 -1.51 -19.62 -18.39
C PHE A 5 -2.99 -19.27 -18.25
N HIS A 6 -3.34 -17.99 -18.46
CA HIS A 6 -4.74 -17.55 -18.53
C HIS A 6 -4.89 -16.33 -19.45
N PHE A 7 -6.12 -15.90 -19.70
CA PHE A 7 -6.41 -14.71 -20.47
C PHE A 7 -6.84 -13.58 -19.55
N LEU A 8 -6.23 -12.39 -19.70
CA LEU A 8 -6.60 -11.20 -18.95
C LEU A 8 -8.04 -10.74 -19.25
N ARG A 9 -8.47 -10.92 -20.51
CA ARG A 9 -9.79 -10.49 -20.99
C ARG A 9 -10.53 -11.62 -21.67
N PRO A 10 -10.99 -12.65 -20.95
CA PRO A 10 -11.60 -13.84 -21.55
C PRO A 10 -12.88 -13.54 -22.32
N LEU A 11 -13.59 -12.43 -22.00
CA LEU A 11 -14.77 -11.99 -22.72
C LEU A 11 -14.47 -11.63 -24.18
N CYS A 12 -13.24 -11.24 -24.53
CA CYS A 12 -12.84 -10.98 -25.92
C CYS A 12 -12.92 -12.23 -26.79
N LEU A 13 -12.82 -13.44 -26.22
CA LEU A 13 -12.98 -14.70 -26.95
C LEU A 13 -14.40 -14.88 -27.51
N LEU A 14 -15.42 -14.19 -26.96
CA LEU A 14 -16.77 -14.18 -27.52
C LEU A 14 -16.83 -13.61 -28.97
N ALA A 15 -15.81 -12.84 -29.37
CA ALA A 15 -15.67 -12.36 -30.74
C ALA A 15 -15.48 -13.48 -31.78
N PHE A 16 -15.16 -14.71 -31.36
CA PHE A 16 -15.18 -15.88 -32.25
C PHE A 16 -16.59 -16.22 -32.72
N ILE A 17 -17.66 -15.86 -32.01
CA ILE A 17 -19.05 -16.11 -32.39
C ILE A 17 -19.42 -15.37 -33.68
N PRO A 18 -19.29 -14.03 -33.77
CA PRO A 18 -19.54 -13.31 -35.01
C PRO A 18 -18.56 -13.72 -36.14
N LEU A 19 -17.32 -14.07 -35.81
CA LEU A 19 -16.35 -14.59 -36.76
C LEU A 19 -16.83 -15.91 -37.38
N ALA A 20 -17.33 -16.85 -36.59
CA ALA A 20 -17.90 -18.11 -37.07
C ALA A 20 -19.15 -17.88 -37.96
N ALA A 21 -20.01 -16.93 -37.57
CA ALA A 21 -21.17 -16.53 -38.38
C ALA A 21 -20.73 -15.97 -39.72
N LEU A 22 -19.66 -15.16 -39.77
CA LEU A 22 -19.11 -14.58 -40.99
C LEU A 22 -18.53 -15.67 -41.91
N ILE A 23 -17.85 -16.68 -41.35
CA ILE A 23 -17.36 -17.87 -42.08
C ILE A 23 -18.53 -18.61 -42.70
N GLN A 24 -19.58 -18.92 -41.93
CA GLN A 24 -20.76 -19.64 -42.43
C GLN A 24 -21.45 -18.88 -43.55
N PHE A 25 -21.59 -17.54 -43.40
CA PHE A 25 -22.16 -16.69 -44.47
C PHE A 25 -21.35 -16.78 -45.76
N TRP A 26 -20.02 -16.72 -45.65
CA TRP A 26 -19.14 -16.83 -46.81
C TRP A 26 -19.21 -18.20 -47.50
N VAL A 27 -19.23 -19.29 -46.72
CA VAL A 27 -19.36 -20.66 -47.25
C VAL A 27 -20.74 -20.84 -47.96
N LYS A 28 -21.82 -20.32 -47.40
CA LYS A 28 -23.14 -20.34 -48.01
C LYS A 28 -23.18 -19.55 -49.30
N LYS A 29 -22.58 -18.36 -49.36
CA LYS A 29 -22.53 -17.50 -50.54
C LYS A 29 -21.74 -18.13 -51.68
N THR A 30 -20.66 -18.86 -51.41
CA THR A 30 -19.88 -19.56 -52.41
C THR A 30 -20.62 -20.78 -52.95
N ARG A 31 -21.37 -21.52 -52.14
CA ARG A 31 -22.23 -22.64 -52.55
C ARG A 31 -23.42 -22.20 -53.41
N GLY A 32 -23.99 -21.02 -53.16
CA GLY A 32 -25.08 -20.46 -53.98
C GLY A 32 -24.65 -20.15 -55.40
N ARG A 33 -23.41 -19.73 -55.64
CA ARG A 33 -22.85 -19.45 -56.96
C ARG A 33 -22.70 -20.69 -57.82
N SER A 34 -22.51 -21.85 -57.24
CA SER A 34 -22.44 -23.15 -57.91
C SER A 34 -23.79 -23.59 -58.52
N LYS A 35 -24.92 -23.20 -57.92
CA LYS A 35 -26.26 -23.57 -58.43
C LYS A 35 -26.62 -22.83 -59.76
N TRP A 36 -26.10 -21.63 -59.93
CA TRP A 36 -26.28 -20.92 -61.20
C TRP A 36 -25.46 -21.53 -62.35
N LEU A 37 -24.32 -22.12 -62.06
CA LEU A 37 -23.45 -22.81 -63.03
C LEU A 37 -24.08 -24.08 -63.58
N SER A 38 -25.05 -24.69 -62.91
CA SER A 38 -25.75 -25.88 -63.35
C SER A 38 -26.98 -25.55 -64.24
N ALA A 39 -27.37 -24.26 -64.36
CA ALA A 39 -28.51 -23.80 -65.13
C ALA A 39 -28.13 -23.20 -66.52
N ILE A 40 -26.81 -23.03 -66.76
CA ILE A 40 -26.33 -22.42 -68.06
C ILE A 40 -25.55 -23.47 -68.82
N ASN A 41 -25.77 -23.46 -70.15
CA ASN A 41 -25.18 -24.41 -71.11
C ASN A 41 -23.63 -24.24 -71.11
N SER A 42 -22.88 -25.37 -71.07
CA SER A 42 -21.43 -25.38 -70.91
C SER A 42 -20.61 -24.70 -71.99
N GLU A 43 -21.16 -24.57 -73.18
CA GLU A 43 -20.50 -23.87 -74.32
C GLU A 43 -20.50 -22.34 -74.16
N LEU A 44 -21.52 -21.76 -73.55
CA LEU A 44 -21.59 -20.30 -73.31
C LEU A 44 -20.72 -19.91 -72.06
N LEU A 45 -20.48 -20.86 -71.17
CA LEU A 45 -19.69 -20.62 -69.97
C LEU A 45 -18.21 -20.36 -70.29
N SER A 46 -17.66 -21.05 -71.33
CA SER A 46 -16.25 -20.91 -71.70
C SER A 46 -15.89 -19.54 -72.31
N VAL A 47 -16.90 -18.87 -72.91
CA VAL A 47 -16.75 -17.55 -73.57
C VAL A 47 -17.02 -16.40 -72.54
N LEU A 48 -17.90 -16.63 -71.58
CA LEU A 48 -18.30 -15.62 -70.57
C LEU A 48 -17.41 -15.56 -69.30
N ILE A 49 -16.70 -16.63 -69.02
CA ILE A 49 -15.76 -16.64 -67.91
C ILE A 49 -14.35 -16.46 -68.47
N GLU A 50 -14.02 -15.22 -68.76
CA GLU A 50 -12.63 -14.82 -68.94
C GLU A 50 -11.86 -15.26 -67.68
N ASP A 51 -10.74 -15.90 -67.93
CA ASP A 51 -9.83 -16.60 -66.96
C ASP A 51 -9.37 -15.77 -65.76
N SER A 52 -10.30 -15.14 -65.04
CA SER A 52 -10.04 -14.30 -63.88
C SER A 52 -10.00 -15.04 -62.51
N ALA A 53 -9.98 -16.36 -62.56
CA ALA A 53 -10.12 -17.13 -61.33
C ALA A 53 -9.01 -18.14 -61.07
N LYS A 54 -7.79 -17.87 -61.47
CA LYS A 54 -6.65 -18.64 -60.97
C LYS A 54 -6.36 -18.28 -59.53
N SER A 55 -6.89 -19.12 -58.58
CA SER A 55 -6.34 -19.48 -57.28
C SER A 55 -5.95 -18.39 -56.25
N SER A 56 -5.91 -17.09 -56.60
CA SER A 56 -5.47 -16.04 -55.69
C SER A 56 -6.50 -15.67 -54.59
N GLY A 57 -7.76 -15.91 -54.80
CA GLY A 57 -8.85 -15.47 -53.91
C GLY A 57 -9.03 -16.35 -52.66
N THR A 58 -8.69 -17.64 -52.74
CA THR A 58 -8.90 -18.56 -51.62
C THR A 58 -7.81 -18.40 -50.56
N TRP A 59 -6.57 -18.23 -50.99
CA TRP A 59 -5.45 -18.01 -50.10
C TRP A 59 -5.58 -16.68 -49.34
N LEU A 60 -5.99 -15.61 -50.00
CA LEU A 60 -6.23 -14.31 -49.36
C LEU A 60 -7.34 -14.37 -48.30
N LYS A 61 -8.38 -15.20 -48.53
CA LYS A 61 -9.48 -15.39 -47.56
C LYS A 61 -9.02 -16.18 -46.34
N VAL A 62 -8.19 -17.19 -46.52
CA VAL A 62 -7.63 -17.99 -45.44
C VAL A 62 -6.68 -17.14 -44.59
N THR A 63 -5.84 -16.32 -45.22
CA THR A 63 -4.92 -15.41 -44.48
C THR A 63 -5.69 -14.34 -43.72
N LEU A 64 -6.77 -13.78 -44.27
CA LEU A 64 -7.62 -12.79 -43.58
C LEU A 64 -8.31 -13.42 -42.37
N LEU A 65 -8.81 -14.64 -42.53
CA LEU A 65 -9.48 -15.38 -41.46
C LEU A 65 -8.50 -15.70 -40.30
N PHE A 66 -7.31 -16.12 -40.67
CA PHE A 66 -6.24 -16.39 -39.70
C PHE A 66 -5.81 -15.10 -38.96
N ALA A 67 -5.70 -13.97 -39.67
CA ALA A 67 -5.39 -12.67 -39.12
C ALA A 67 -6.47 -12.22 -38.12
N LEU A 68 -7.76 -12.41 -38.47
CA LEU A 68 -8.87 -12.09 -37.57
C LEU A 68 -8.86 -12.97 -36.30
N ALA A 69 -8.63 -14.26 -36.47
CA ALA A 69 -8.54 -15.18 -35.31
C ALA A 69 -7.36 -14.84 -34.40
N ALA A 70 -6.19 -14.56 -34.95
CA ALA A 70 -5.02 -14.13 -34.20
C ALA A 70 -5.25 -12.79 -33.52
N SER A 71 -5.96 -11.85 -34.15
CA SER A 71 -6.35 -10.56 -33.56
C SER A 71 -7.24 -10.77 -32.33
N VAL A 72 -8.22 -11.67 -32.39
CA VAL A 72 -9.11 -11.99 -31.25
C VAL A 72 -8.30 -12.58 -30.08
N ILE A 73 -7.35 -13.48 -30.36
CA ILE A 73 -6.47 -14.06 -29.32
C ILE A 73 -5.56 -12.99 -28.73
N GLY A 74 -4.99 -12.10 -29.56
CA GLY A 74 -4.15 -10.99 -29.10
C GLY A 74 -4.92 -10.02 -28.20
N LEU A 75 -6.18 -9.69 -28.55
CA LEU A 75 -7.04 -8.84 -27.73
C LEU A 75 -7.48 -9.50 -26.41
N ALA A 76 -7.56 -10.85 -26.37
CA ALA A 76 -7.85 -11.58 -25.15
C ALA A 76 -6.73 -11.48 -24.11
N GLY A 77 -5.51 -11.05 -24.54
CA GLY A 77 -4.36 -10.84 -23.64
C GLY A 77 -3.88 -12.14 -23.03
N PRO A 78 -3.26 -13.06 -23.78
CA PRO A 78 -2.65 -14.25 -23.18
C PRO A 78 -1.50 -13.84 -22.28
N THR A 79 -1.47 -14.41 -21.08
CA THR A 79 -0.43 -14.12 -20.08
C THR A 79 0.06 -15.41 -19.43
N TRP A 80 1.34 -15.42 -19.06
CA TRP A 80 2.00 -16.52 -18.35
C TRP A 80 3.13 -16.01 -17.43
N GLU A 81 3.31 -14.67 -17.35
CA GLU A 81 4.39 -14.04 -16.59
C GLU A 81 3.83 -12.95 -15.70
N LYS A 82 4.20 -12.98 -14.41
CA LYS A 82 3.89 -11.92 -13.44
C LYS A 82 4.90 -10.80 -13.59
N LEU A 83 4.43 -9.58 -13.60
CA LEU A 83 5.30 -8.40 -13.57
C LEU A 83 5.67 -8.09 -12.12
N PRO A 84 6.96 -8.17 -11.73
CA PRO A 84 7.39 -7.64 -10.45
C PRO A 84 7.20 -6.12 -10.47
N GLN A 85 6.27 -5.62 -9.66
CA GLN A 85 6.18 -4.18 -9.41
C GLN A 85 7.13 -3.82 -8.29
N ASN A 86 8.12 -3.02 -8.60
CA ASN A 86 8.95 -2.36 -7.59
C ASN A 86 8.09 -1.30 -6.90
N VAL A 87 7.56 -1.61 -5.71
CA VAL A 87 6.97 -0.61 -4.84
C VAL A 87 8.11 0.07 -4.12
N GLU A 88 8.35 1.32 -4.42
CA GLU A 88 9.23 2.16 -3.62
C GLU A 88 8.54 2.39 -2.26
N GLN A 89 8.88 1.58 -1.29
CA GLN A 89 8.46 1.81 0.09
C GLN A 89 9.51 2.75 0.70
N LYS A 90 9.08 3.93 1.14
CA LYS A 90 9.95 4.79 1.95
C LYS A 90 10.32 4.04 3.22
N ASN A 91 11.62 3.97 3.49
CA ASN A 91 12.17 3.39 4.72
C ASN A 91 11.90 4.29 5.93
N ASP A 92 10.66 4.73 6.11
CA ASP A 92 10.27 5.56 7.24
C ASP A 92 9.54 4.71 8.28
N ALA A 93 10.30 4.09 9.18
CA ALA A 93 9.77 3.34 10.29
C ALA A 93 9.70 4.21 11.55
N LEU A 94 8.54 4.23 12.20
CA LEU A 94 8.28 4.93 13.45
C LEU A 94 7.81 3.94 14.52
N VAL A 95 8.50 3.87 15.65
CA VAL A 95 8.00 3.18 16.85
C VAL A 95 7.50 4.22 17.84
N ILE A 96 6.20 4.17 18.16
CA ILE A 96 5.57 5.01 19.18
C ILE A 96 5.59 4.25 20.51
N MET A 97 6.21 4.84 21.52
CA MET A 97 6.22 4.35 22.89
C MET A 97 5.27 5.20 23.72
N LEU A 98 4.13 4.61 24.11
CA LEU A 98 3.09 5.28 24.89
C LEU A 98 3.22 4.91 26.35
N ASP A 99 3.40 5.91 27.19
CA ASP A 99 3.43 5.76 28.64
C ASP A 99 2.03 5.45 29.18
N LEU A 100 1.92 4.32 29.87
CA LEU A 100 0.72 3.86 30.60
C LEU A 100 0.93 3.87 32.12
N SER A 101 1.83 4.70 32.61
CA SER A 101 1.97 4.89 34.05
C SER A 101 0.73 5.56 34.66
N LEU A 102 0.50 5.37 35.95
CA LEU A 102 -0.67 5.95 36.62
C LEU A 102 -0.67 7.48 36.59
N SER A 103 0.47 8.14 36.45
CA SER A 103 0.59 9.59 36.29
C SER A 103 -0.15 10.12 35.05
N MET A 104 -0.29 9.29 34.00
CA MET A 104 -1.02 9.62 32.80
C MET A 104 -2.55 9.71 33.00
N LEU A 105 -3.08 9.30 34.15
CA LEU A 105 -4.46 9.56 34.56
C LEU A 105 -4.67 11.00 35.05
N GLY A 106 -3.61 11.78 35.24
CA GLY A 106 -3.69 13.18 35.65
C GLY A 106 -4.61 14.00 34.74
N GLU A 107 -5.37 14.94 35.36
CA GLU A 107 -6.38 15.74 34.68
C GLU A 107 -6.01 17.24 34.58
N ASP A 108 -4.74 17.55 34.62
CA ASP A 108 -4.25 18.92 34.34
C ASP A 108 -4.46 19.32 32.88
N ILE A 109 -4.54 18.31 31.97
CA ILE A 109 -5.00 18.47 30.58
C ILE A 109 -6.31 17.70 30.43
N LYS A 110 -7.39 18.39 30.07
CA LYS A 110 -8.72 17.77 29.98
C LYS A 110 -8.91 16.97 28.68
N PRO A 111 -9.56 15.78 28.73
CA PRO A 111 -10.19 15.15 29.91
C PRO A 111 -9.16 14.49 30.84
N SER A 112 -8.09 13.89 30.32
CA SER A 112 -6.90 13.39 31.04
C SER A 112 -5.68 13.39 30.12
N ARG A 113 -4.48 13.28 30.67
CA ARG A 113 -3.23 13.15 29.90
C ARG A 113 -3.30 11.97 28.94
N MET A 114 -3.76 10.80 29.42
CA MET A 114 -3.90 9.58 28.62
C MET A 114 -4.82 9.78 27.42
N VAL A 115 -6.00 10.39 27.62
CA VAL A 115 -6.93 10.64 26.51
C VAL A 115 -6.31 11.57 25.47
N LYS A 116 -5.58 12.59 25.90
CA LYS A 116 -4.88 13.50 25.00
C LYS A 116 -3.71 12.85 24.28
N ALA A 117 -2.95 12.00 24.97
CA ALA A 117 -1.88 11.23 24.36
C ALA A 117 -2.41 10.29 23.26
N LYS A 118 -3.50 9.54 23.52
CA LYS A 118 -4.15 8.71 22.50
C LYS A 118 -4.64 9.53 21.31
N GLN A 119 -5.30 10.67 21.54
CA GLN A 119 -5.71 11.56 20.45
C GLN A 119 -4.52 11.99 19.60
N LYS A 120 -3.39 12.32 20.24
CA LYS A 120 -2.17 12.71 19.54
C LYS A 120 -1.58 11.57 18.70
N VAL A 121 -1.59 10.34 19.21
CA VAL A 121 -1.18 9.16 18.43
C VAL A 121 -2.07 9.00 17.18
N ILE A 122 -3.40 9.14 17.32
CA ILE A 122 -4.33 9.08 16.18
C ILE A 122 -4.02 10.19 15.16
N ASP A 123 -3.75 11.42 15.61
CA ASP A 123 -3.38 12.52 14.72
C ASP A 123 -2.07 12.22 13.97
N ILE A 124 -1.08 11.64 14.65
CA ILE A 124 0.19 11.20 14.03
C ILE A 124 -0.09 10.13 12.96
N LEU A 125 -0.90 9.12 13.25
CA LEU A 125 -1.25 8.05 12.29
C LEU A 125 -1.95 8.59 11.05
N ARG A 126 -2.83 9.59 11.21
CA ARG A 126 -3.53 10.25 10.10
C ARG A 126 -2.63 11.10 9.21
N LEU A 127 -1.63 11.75 9.80
CA LEU A 127 -0.64 12.53 9.07
C LEU A 127 0.38 11.67 8.33
N ARG A 128 0.61 10.43 8.82
CA ARG A 128 1.52 9.47 8.21
C ARG A 128 0.77 8.59 7.21
N ASN A 129 0.80 8.97 5.95
CA ASN A 129 0.19 8.20 4.86
C ASN A 129 1.10 7.08 4.34
N GLU A 130 2.39 7.11 4.67
CA GLU A 130 3.41 6.18 4.18
C GLU A 130 4.36 5.79 5.32
N GLY A 131 5.00 4.63 5.18
CA GLY A 131 5.96 4.08 6.15
C GLY A 131 5.33 3.11 7.13
N LEU A 132 6.18 2.48 7.95
CA LEU A 132 5.75 1.50 8.95
C LEU A 132 5.62 2.18 10.31
N THR A 133 4.57 1.85 11.05
CA THR A 133 4.38 2.35 12.42
C THR A 133 4.18 1.17 13.37
N GLY A 134 4.90 1.16 14.49
CA GLY A 134 4.73 0.22 15.59
C GLY A 134 4.26 0.95 16.86
N LEU A 135 3.56 0.23 17.74
CA LEU A 135 3.07 0.76 19.01
C LEU A 135 3.54 -0.12 20.17
N ILE A 136 4.23 0.50 21.12
CA ILE A 136 4.63 -0.09 22.40
C ILE A 136 3.91 0.65 23.53
N ALA A 137 3.32 -0.09 24.45
CA ALA A 137 2.78 0.43 25.69
C ALA A 137 3.73 0.06 26.84
N TYR A 138 4.03 1.02 27.69
CA TYR A 138 4.93 0.74 28.83
C TYR A 138 4.47 1.42 30.12
N ALA A 139 4.80 0.79 31.23
CA ALA A 139 4.73 1.31 32.59
C ALA A 139 5.92 0.74 33.38
N GLY A 140 5.73 0.06 34.49
CA GLY A 140 6.81 -0.70 35.15
C GLY A 140 7.34 -1.86 34.30
N ASP A 141 6.57 -2.32 33.33
CA ASP A 141 6.93 -3.28 32.29
C ASP A 141 6.56 -2.73 30.93
N ALA A 142 6.97 -3.38 29.82
CA ALA A 142 6.70 -2.92 28.48
C ALA A 142 6.18 -4.06 27.58
N HIS A 143 5.23 -3.72 26.70
CA HIS A 143 4.58 -4.68 25.82
C HIS A 143 4.45 -4.11 24.40
N SER A 144 4.80 -4.91 23.39
CA SER A 144 4.51 -4.58 22.00
C SER A 144 3.03 -4.80 21.74
N VAL A 145 2.30 -3.71 21.52
CA VAL A 145 0.86 -3.72 21.20
C VAL A 145 0.66 -4.06 19.74
N VAL A 146 1.44 -3.41 18.86
CA VAL A 146 1.43 -3.63 17.41
C VAL A 146 2.88 -3.61 16.91
N PRO A 147 3.32 -4.63 16.17
CA PRO A 147 4.61 -4.60 15.50
C PRO A 147 4.61 -3.55 14.37
N LEU A 148 5.76 -3.33 13.74
CA LEU A 148 5.84 -2.42 12.59
C LEU A 148 4.92 -2.87 11.46
N THR A 149 3.92 -2.05 11.14
CA THR A 149 2.90 -2.29 10.10
C THR A 149 2.54 -0.99 9.37
N ASP A 150 2.01 -1.12 8.16
CA ASP A 150 1.40 -0.04 7.38
C ASP A 150 -0.13 0.09 7.63
N ASP A 151 -0.70 -0.79 8.46
CA ASP A 151 -2.12 -0.77 8.83
C ASP A 151 -2.40 0.15 10.02
N ASN A 152 -2.54 1.44 9.75
CA ASN A 152 -2.89 2.45 10.77
C ASN A 152 -4.23 2.17 11.45
N ALA A 153 -5.19 1.54 10.76
CA ALA A 153 -6.50 1.25 11.33
C ALA A 153 -6.42 0.21 12.45
N THR A 154 -5.57 -0.80 12.29
CA THR A 154 -5.31 -1.79 13.36
C THR A 154 -4.69 -1.11 14.58
N ILE A 155 -3.74 -0.17 14.38
CA ILE A 155 -3.12 0.56 15.50
C ILE A 155 -4.18 1.42 16.22
N GLU A 156 -5.02 2.18 15.49
CA GLU A 156 -6.10 2.99 16.08
C GLU A 156 -7.06 2.15 16.92
N ASN A 157 -7.47 0.99 16.42
CA ASN A 157 -8.40 0.09 17.11
C ASN A 157 -7.85 -0.43 18.43
N LEU A 158 -6.58 -0.85 18.45
CA LEU A 158 -5.93 -1.36 19.67
C LEU A 158 -5.59 -0.25 20.65
N LEU A 159 -5.21 0.94 20.15
CA LEU A 159 -4.91 2.11 20.96
C LEU A 159 -6.09 2.53 21.86
N VAL A 160 -7.33 2.46 21.35
CA VAL A 160 -8.54 2.83 22.11
C VAL A 160 -8.68 1.99 23.38
N ALA A 161 -8.33 0.71 23.32
CA ALA A 161 -8.45 -0.23 24.44
C ALA A 161 -7.38 -0.06 25.53
N LEU A 162 -6.25 0.62 25.22
CA LEU A 162 -5.17 0.78 26.21
C LEU A 162 -5.62 1.65 27.38
N ASP A 163 -5.29 1.24 28.60
CA ASP A 163 -5.58 1.98 29.82
C ASP A 163 -4.46 1.75 30.85
N PRO A 164 -4.03 2.77 31.60
CA PRO A 164 -3.01 2.62 32.65
C PRO A 164 -3.30 1.51 33.67
N THR A 165 -4.56 1.21 33.94
CA THR A 165 -4.98 0.17 34.89
C THR A 165 -4.81 -1.25 34.36
N MET A 166 -4.55 -1.42 33.06
CA MET A 166 -4.30 -2.73 32.44
C MET A 166 -2.88 -3.24 32.67
N MET A 167 -1.95 -2.34 33.01
CA MET A 167 -0.56 -2.71 33.15
C MET A 167 -0.33 -3.59 34.39
N PRO A 168 0.31 -4.76 34.22
CA PRO A 168 0.50 -5.71 35.34
C PRO A 168 1.49 -5.18 36.40
N VAL A 169 2.43 -4.32 36.00
CA VAL A 169 3.42 -3.70 36.85
C VAL A 169 3.32 -2.19 36.76
N PHE A 170 3.03 -1.55 37.90
CA PHE A 170 3.00 -0.09 37.97
C PHE A 170 4.40 0.50 38.00
N GLY A 171 4.53 1.75 37.56
CA GLY A 171 5.80 2.47 37.52
C GLY A 171 6.06 3.01 36.12
N SER A 172 7.33 3.33 35.83
CA SER A 172 7.78 3.75 34.51
C SER A 172 9.14 3.12 34.22
N ASN A 173 9.22 2.30 33.18
CA ASN A 173 10.45 1.63 32.75
C ASN A 173 10.66 1.83 31.23
N PRO A 174 11.11 3.01 30.82
CA PRO A 174 11.36 3.31 29.41
C PRO A 174 12.52 2.49 28.82
N GLU A 175 13.45 1.96 29.63
CA GLU A 175 14.56 1.11 29.18
C GLU A 175 14.03 -0.19 28.55
N HIS A 176 13.05 -0.83 29.20
CA HIS A 176 12.44 -2.05 28.66
C HIS A 176 11.69 -1.76 27.36
N ALA A 177 10.96 -0.65 27.28
CA ALA A 177 10.28 -0.23 26.06
C ALA A 177 11.26 0.07 24.91
N MET A 178 12.40 0.68 25.19
CA MET A 178 13.47 0.90 24.20
C MET A 178 14.07 -0.42 23.70
N THR A 179 14.26 -1.40 24.58
CA THR A 179 14.73 -2.74 24.18
C THR A 179 13.77 -3.36 23.17
N LEU A 180 12.46 -3.32 23.45
CA LEU A 180 11.44 -3.81 22.53
C LEU A 180 11.40 -3.00 21.23
N ALA A 181 11.61 -1.69 21.28
CA ALA A 181 11.66 -0.86 20.07
C ALA A 181 12.81 -1.30 19.14
N VAL A 182 13.99 -1.56 19.69
CA VAL A 182 15.14 -2.08 18.92
C VAL A 182 14.84 -3.46 18.34
N GLU A 183 14.18 -4.34 19.11
CA GLU A 183 13.74 -5.65 18.61
C GLU A 183 12.74 -5.52 17.44
N LEU A 184 11.79 -4.60 17.53
CA LEU A 184 10.82 -4.37 16.44
C LEU A 184 11.51 -3.91 15.15
N PHE A 185 12.47 -2.99 15.22
CA PHE A 185 13.25 -2.58 14.06
C PHE A 185 14.08 -3.74 13.49
N SER A 186 14.75 -4.50 14.37
CA SER A 186 15.55 -5.66 13.95
C SER A 186 14.71 -6.73 13.27
N ASN A 187 13.55 -7.06 13.84
CA ASN A 187 12.64 -8.08 13.29
C ASN A 187 12.04 -7.66 11.94
N ALA A 188 11.88 -6.36 11.71
CA ALA A 188 11.42 -5.81 10.43
C ALA A 188 12.58 -5.61 9.42
N GLY A 189 13.83 -5.92 9.80
CA GLY A 189 15.00 -5.71 8.95
C GLY A 189 15.36 -4.24 8.72
N MET A 190 14.87 -3.33 9.58
CA MET A 190 15.09 -1.89 9.44
C MET A 190 16.44 -1.51 10.06
N GLN A 191 17.28 -0.82 9.28
CA GLN A 191 18.58 -0.32 9.76
C GLN A 191 18.49 1.11 10.30
N GLU A 192 17.41 1.83 9.96
CA GLU A 192 17.09 3.18 10.38
C GLU A 192 15.62 3.29 10.71
N GLY A 193 15.28 4.20 11.63
CA GLY A 193 13.91 4.44 12.04
C GLY A 193 13.84 5.53 13.09
N ARG A 194 12.65 5.92 13.48
CA ARG A 194 12.41 6.96 14.51
C ARG A 194 11.72 6.33 15.70
N VAL A 195 12.11 6.77 16.89
CA VAL A 195 11.39 6.44 18.14
C VAL A 195 10.72 7.71 18.63
N LEU A 196 9.43 7.60 18.98
CA LEU A 196 8.67 8.69 19.59
C LEU A 196 8.16 8.24 20.94
N ILE A 197 8.63 8.88 22.00
CA ILE A 197 8.14 8.68 23.36
C ILE A 197 7.04 9.70 23.67
N ILE A 198 5.91 9.23 24.18
CA ILE A 198 4.81 10.07 24.66
C ILE A 198 4.64 9.78 26.14
N SER A 199 5.08 10.71 27.00
CA SER A 199 5.15 10.53 28.45
C SER A 199 5.04 11.87 29.18
N ASP A 200 4.77 11.83 30.47
CA ASP A 200 4.80 13.00 31.36
C ASP A 200 6.13 13.14 32.12
N GLY A 201 6.99 12.11 32.08
CA GLY A 201 8.29 12.14 32.74
C GLY A 201 9.15 10.93 32.41
N ILE A 202 10.45 11.05 32.62
CA ILE A 202 11.45 9.97 32.56
C ILE A 202 12.42 10.17 33.71
N ASP A 203 12.35 9.30 34.70
CA ASP A 203 13.21 9.38 35.92
C ASP A 203 14.67 9.05 35.59
N ASP A 204 14.92 7.99 34.83
CA ASP A 204 16.27 7.55 34.47
C ASP A 204 16.63 7.91 33.04
N ILE A 205 17.20 9.11 32.86
CA ILE A 205 17.71 9.59 31.58
C ILE A 205 18.83 8.66 31.06
N GLY A 206 19.65 8.11 31.96
CA GLY A 206 20.76 7.23 31.61
C GLY A 206 20.30 5.94 30.96
N ALA A 207 19.18 5.39 31.40
CA ALA A 207 18.59 4.18 30.86
C ALA A 207 18.21 4.34 29.39
N VAL A 208 17.59 5.46 29.02
CA VAL A 208 17.23 5.75 27.62
C VAL A 208 18.45 6.13 26.78
N SER A 209 19.38 6.89 27.36
CA SER A 209 20.59 7.34 26.65
C SER A 209 21.54 6.21 26.25
N LYS A 210 21.44 5.02 26.85
CA LYS A 210 22.18 3.81 26.42
C LYS A 210 21.85 3.42 24.97
N PHE A 211 20.65 3.71 24.50
CA PHE A 211 20.17 3.40 23.15
C PHE A 211 20.48 4.51 22.12
N ARG A 212 21.30 5.49 22.51
CA ARG A 212 21.69 6.61 21.65
C ARG A 212 22.33 6.12 20.35
N ASN A 213 21.61 6.32 19.25
CA ASN A 213 22.07 5.99 17.91
C ASN A 213 21.51 7.03 16.92
N SER A 214 22.36 7.54 16.03
CA SER A 214 21.94 8.49 14.97
C SER A 214 20.97 7.86 13.97
N SER A 215 21.02 6.54 13.78
CA SER A 215 20.08 5.81 12.92
C SER A 215 18.70 5.63 13.55
N PHE A 216 18.58 5.81 14.87
CA PHE A 216 17.32 5.71 15.61
C PHE A 216 17.16 6.91 16.55
N PRO A 217 16.94 8.14 16.02
CA PRO A 217 16.71 9.32 16.84
C PRO A 217 15.45 9.14 17.70
N ILE A 218 15.54 9.55 18.98
CA ILE A 218 14.46 9.45 19.95
C ILE A 218 13.88 10.84 20.17
N SER A 219 12.69 11.08 19.64
CA SER A 219 11.92 12.30 19.89
C SER A 219 10.92 12.09 21.01
N VAL A 220 10.52 13.17 21.68
CA VAL A 220 9.66 13.09 22.86
C VAL A 220 8.53 14.11 22.77
N ILE A 221 7.28 13.67 23.03
CA ILE A 221 6.15 14.54 23.30
C ILE A 221 5.84 14.50 24.78
N GLY A 222 6.04 15.64 25.46
CA GLY A 222 5.73 15.81 26.87
C GLY A 222 4.24 16.07 27.09
N VAL A 223 3.59 15.25 27.95
CA VAL A 223 2.15 15.32 28.22
C VAL A 223 1.92 15.75 29.65
N GLY A 224 1.41 16.96 29.87
CA GLY A 224 1.15 17.47 31.20
C GLY A 224 1.45 18.96 31.32
N THR A 225 1.29 19.47 32.53
CA THR A 225 1.60 20.85 32.91
C THR A 225 2.62 20.88 34.04
N PRO A 226 3.39 21.98 34.19
CA PRO A 226 4.30 22.15 35.32
C PRO A 226 3.59 22.22 36.68
N GLN A 227 2.31 22.65 36.69
CA GLN A 227 1.49 22.71 37.89
C GLN A 227 1.08 21.32 38.36
N GLY A 228 0.85 20.41 37.39
CA GLY A 228 0.44 19.05 37.66
C GLY A 228 -1.00 18.89 38.11
N ALA A 229 -1.38 17.64 38.36
CA ALA A 229 -2.70 17.27 38.89
C ALA A 229 -2.59 16.06 39.83
N PRO A 230 -3.57 15.88 40.72
CA PRO A 230 -3.67 14.64 41.48
C PRO A 230 -4.15 13.51 40.60
N ILE A 231 -3.70 12.28 40.88
CA ILE A 231 -4.08 11.08 40.16
C ILE A 231 -5.45 10.60 40.64
N PRO A 232 -6.51 10.60 39.82
CA PRO A 232 -7.82 10.09 40.21
C PRO A 232 -7.83 8.56 40.21
N ILE A 233 -8.61 8.00 41.16
CA ILE A 233 -8.99 6.58 41.17
C ILE A 233 -10.50 6.54 41.10
N ASP A 234 -11.02 6.06 39.96
CA ASP A 234 -12.44 5.89 39.72
C ASP A 234 -12.81 4.40 39.89
N LEU A 235 -13.38 4.03 41.05
CA LEU A 235 -13.89 2.70 41.31
C LEU A 235 -15.41 2.68 41.05
N PRO A 236 -15.95 1.66 40.34
CA PRO A 236 -17.37 1.55 40.08
C PRO A 236 -18.19 1.56 41.38
N GLY A 237 -19.12 2.52 41.50
CA GLY A 237 -20.00 2.64 42.65
C GLY A 237 -19.42 3.34 43.88
N GLU A 238 -18.20 3.82 43.84
CA GLU A 238 -17.58 4.60 44.89
C GLU A 238 -17.43 6.08 44.50
N ALA A 239 -17.33 6.94 45.54
CA ALA A 239 -16.98 8.35 45.30
C ALA A 239 -15.53 8.41 44.82
N ARG A 240 -15.28 9.33 43.86
CA ARG A 240 -13.98 9.58 43.28
C ARG A 240 -12.92 9.81 44.36
N ARG A 241 -11.86 9.03 44.32
CA ARG A 241 -10.72 9.13 45.22
C ARG A 241 -9.47 9.56 44.45
N TYR A 242 -8.43 9.96 45.19
CA TYR A 242 -7.12 10.31 44.62
C TYR A 242 -6.05 9.49 45.31
N ILE A 243 -4.97 9.17 44.56
CA ILE A 243 -3.80 8.53 45.18
C ILE A 243 -3.25 9.44 46.23
N GLN A 244 -2.98 8.87 47.39
CA GLN A 244 -2.41 9.55 48.55
C GLN A 244 -1.06 8.94 48.91
N ASP A 245 -0.17 9.78 49.38
CA ASP A 245 1.11 9.35 49.96
C ASP A 245 0.90 8.77 51.38
N PRO A 246 1.93 8.19 52.03
CA PRO A 246 1.85 7.69 53.39
C PRO A 246 1.46 8.77 54.41
N SER A 247 1.61 10.05 54.08
CA SER A 247 1.22 11.20 54.90
C SER A 247 -0.22 11.65 54.69
N ASN A 248 -1.03 10.85 53.91
CA ASN A 248 -2.41 11.13 53.56
C ASN A 248 -2.59 12.40 52.72
N GLN A 249 -1.51 12.87 52.05
CA GLN A 249 -1.56 13.98 51.10
C GLN A 249 -1.79 13.44 49.67
N ARG A 250 -2.50 14.21 48.83
CA ARG A 250 -2.70 13.82 47.45
C ARG A 250 -1.39 13.86 46.68
N VAL A 251 -1.05 12.79 45.98
CA VAL A 251 0.09 12.76 45.06
C VAL A 251 -0.18 13.63 43.88
N ILE A 252 0.60 14.68 43.67
CA ILE A 252 0.50 15.58 42.52
C ILE A 252 1.62 15.22 41.54
N VAL A 253 1.25 14.76 40.36
CA VAL A 253 2.18 14.45 39.27
C VAL A 253 2.35 15.67 38.37
N ARG A 254 3.58 16.05 38.08
CA ARG A 254 3.93 17.19 37.24
C ARG A 254 4.61 16.71 35.98
N LEU A 255 4.58 17.55 34.94
CA LEU A 255 5.39 17.30 33.76
C LEU A 255 6.87 17.53 34.09
N GLU A 256 7.70 16.50 33.85
CA GLU A 256 9.16 16.56 34.03
C GLU A 256 9.84 17.03 32.73
N GLU A 257 9.56 18.26 32.34
CA GLU A 257 9.96 18.78 31.02
C GLU A 257 11.48 18.78 30.83
N ASP A 258 12.25 19.13 31.86
CA ASP A 258 13.71 19.23 31.78
C ASP A 258 14.36 17.86 31.44
N ASN A 259 13.89 16.78 32.06
CA ASN A 259 14.34 15.42 31.80
C ASN A 259 14.00 14.99 30.37
N LEU A 260 12.77 15.26 29.92
CA LEU A 260 12.30 14.91 28.58
C LEU A 260 13.07 15.66 27.48
N VAL A 261 13.34 16.94 27.67
CA VAL A 261 14.18 17.76 26.78
C VAL A 261 15.60 17.20 26.73
N GLN A 262 16.15 16.82 27.86
CA GLN A 262 17.51 16.26 27.93
C GLN A 262 17.60 14.92 27.19
N VAL A 263 16.63 14.02 27.36
CA VAL A 263 16.56 12.74 26.63
C VAL A 263 16.51 12.97 25.11
N ALA A 264 15.63 13.86 24.63
CA ALA A 264 15.49 14.14 23.21
C ALA A 264 16.80 14.71 22.63
N ASN A 265 17.40 15.70 23.30
CA ASN A 265 18.64 16.34 22.83
C ASN A 265 19.84 15.39 22.81
N GLN A 266 19.96 14.50 23.82
CA GLN A 266 21.03 13.51 23.89
C GLN A 266 20.88 12.41 22.84
N SER A 267 19.67 12.16 22.34
CA SER A 267 19.33 11.04 21.45
C SER A 267 19.06 11.47 20.01
N PHE A 268 19.60 12.59 19.57
CA PHE A 268 19.45 13.13 18.19
C PHE A 268 18.01 13.43 17.78
N GLY A 269 17.06 13.41 18.71
CA GLY A 269 15.65 13.71 18.48
C GLY A 269 15.28 15.14 18.85
N ARG A 270 13.97 15.38 18.92
CA ARG A 270 13.38 16.66 19.29
C ARG A 270 12.34 16.50 20.37
N TYR A 271 12.23 17.51 21.21
CA TYR A 271 11.18 17.61 22.22
C TYR A 271 10.09 18.56 21.76
N ALA A 272 8.84 18.21 22.01
CA ALA A 272 7.71 19.14 21.94
C ALA A 272 6.78 18.88 23.11
N ARG A 273 6.18 19.94 23.67
CA ARG A 273 5.08 19.80 24.62
C ARG A 273 3.80 19.56 23.83
N LEU A 274 2.95 18.62 24.28
CA LEU A 274 1.66 18.34 23.67
C LEU A 274 0.84 19.62 23.53
N SER A 275 0.45 19.95 22.31
CA SER A 275 -0.33 21.13 21.96
C SER A 275 -1.64 20.76 21.24
N ILE A 276 -2.54 21.73 21.14
CA ILE A 276 -3.74 21.60 20.30
C ILE A 276 -3.32 21.90 18.86
N GLY A 277 -3.45 20.91 17.97
CA GLY A 277 -3.07 21.04 16.56
C GLY A 277 -1.88 20.15 16.20
N GLU A 278 -1.19 20.48 15.09
CA GLU A 278 -0.18 19.62 14.44
C GLU A 278 1.26 20.13 14.62
N GLN A 279 1.45 21.25 15.31
CA GLN A 279 2.77 21.89 15.45
C GLN A 279 3.78 21.03 16.19
N ASP A 280 3.36 20.39 17.29
CA ASP A 280 4.16 19.46 18.08
C ASP A 280 4.54 18.22 17.25
N ILE A 281 3.60 17.69 16.46
CA ILE A 281 3.83 16.54 15.58
C ILE A 281 4.87 16.92 14.50
N SER A 282 4.68 18.04 13.83
CA SER A 282 5.61 18.50 12.81
C SER A 282 7.01 18.74 13.36
N GLN A 283 7.11 19.25 14.60
CA GLN A 283 8.39 19.49 15.26
C GLN A 283 9.12 18.17 15.56
N VAL A 284 8.46 17.16 16.10
CA VAL A 284 9.11 15.88 16.48
C VAL A 284 9.36 14.97 15.28
N LEU A 285 8.51 15.00 14.26
CA LEU A 285 8.67 14.18 13.06
C LEU A 285 9.61 14.81 12.02
N SER A 286 9.95 16.10 12.13
CA SER A 286 10.90 16.75 11.21
C SER A 286 12.37 16.38 11.45
N THR A 287 12.64 15.41 12.31
CA THR A 287 14.00 14.85 12.48
C THR A 287 14.34 14.05 11.23
N SER A 288 15.34 14.51 10.45
CA SER A 288 15.82 13.82 9.26
C SER A 288 16.57 12.54 9.62
N LEU A 289 16.31 11.46 8.89
CA LEU A 289 17.13 10.27 8.95
C LEU A 289 18.36 10.42 8.06
N PRO A 290 19.49 9.76 8.35
CA PRO A 290 20.72 9.87 7.56
C PRO A 290 20.55 9.51 6.08
N THR A 291 19.56 8.67 5.76
CA THR A 291 19.34 8.09 4.41
C THR A 291 17.94 8.38 3.88
N GLU A 292 17.39 9.60 4.09
CA GLU A 292 16.01 9.95 3.62
C GLU A 292 15.76 9.71 2.12
N ASP A 293 16.83 9.64 1.29
CA ASP A 293 16.73 9.41 -0.17
C ASP A 293 16.83 7.91 -0.57
N ALA A 294 17.03 6.98 0.37
CA ALA A 294 17.14 5.56 0.06
C ALA A 294 15.78 4.86 0.13
N SER A 295 15.06 4.84 -0.98
CA SER A 295 13.93 3.93 -1.13
C SER A 295 14.44 2.49 -1.26
N ILE A 296 14.08 1.60 -0.35
CA ILE A 296 14.26 0.16 -0.58
C ILE A 296 13.20 -0.28 -1.59
N LYS A 297 13.66 -0.79 -2.73
CA LYS A 297 12.79 -1.48 -3.68
C LYS A 297 12.38 -2.81 -3.06
N VAL A 298 11.23 -2.83 -2.40
CA VAL A 298 10.63 -4.07 -1.95
C VAL A 298 9.93 -4.70 -3.15
N GLU A 299 10.44 -5.82 -3.62
CA GLU A 299 9.80 -6.63 -4.63
C GLU A 299 8.57 -7.30 -4.00
N ARG A 300 7.43 -6.61 -3.98
CA ARG A 300 6.14 -7.25 -3.69
C ARG A 300 5.59 -7.79 -5.00
N GLU A 301 5.40 -9.09 -5.07
CA GLU A 301 4.65 -9.73 -6.16
C GLU A 301 3.17 -9.31 -6.04
N PHE A 302 2.82 -8.23 -6.71
CA PHE A 302 1.41 -8.00 -6.99
C PHE A 302 0.99 -8.93 -8.12
N ASP A 303 -0.25 -9.43 -8.09
CA ASP A 303 -0.84 -10.26 -9.14
C ASP A 303 -1.11 -9.47 -10.45
N THR A 304 -0.16 -8.62 -10.85
CA THR A 304 -0.19 -7.92 -12.14
C THR A 304 0.53 -8.77 -13.17
N TRP A 305 -0.24 -9.21 -14.15
CA TRP A 305 0.22 -10.11 -15.20
C TRP A 305 0.66 -9.33 -16.44
N ALA A 306 1.77 -9.76 -17.08
CA ALA A 306 2.23 -9.18 -18.32
C ALA A 306 1.30 -9.54 -19.49
N ASP A 307 0.69 -8.55 -20.15
CA ASP A 307 -0.09 -8.76 -21.37
C ASP A 307 0.85 -9.07 -22.54
N GLN A 308 0.89 -10.34 -22.96
CA GLN A 308 1.74 -10.80 -24.08
C GLN A 308 1.01 -10.72 -25.44
N GLY A 309 -0.24 -10.20 -25.49
CA GLY A 309 -1.02 -10.05 -26.71
C GLY A 309 -0.36 -9.18 -27.79
N HIS A 310 0.52 -8.26 -27.38
CA HIS A 310 1.25 -7.40 -28.30
C HIS A 310 2.18 -8.17 -29.27
N TRP A 311 2.75 -9.30 -28.86
CA TRP A 311 3.56 -10.14 -29.76
C TRP A 311 2.73 -10.76 -30.87
N ILE A 312 1.47 -11.13 -30.58
CA ILE A 312 0.54 -11.67 -31.57
C ILE A 312 0.13 -10.57 -32.56
N THR A 313 -0.12 -9.35 -32.08
CA THR A 313 -0.44 -8.20 -32.95
C THR A 313 0.75 -7.83 -33.84
N LEU A 314 1.97 -7.92 -33.35
CA LEU A 314 3.19 -7.67 -34.15
C LEU A 314 3.35 -8.71 -35.26
N LEU A 315 2.97 -9.97 -35.04
CA LEU A 315 2.99 -11.03 -36.04
C LEU A 315 1.95 -10.81 -37.16
N LEU A 316 0.88 -10.04 -36.88
CA LEU A 316 -0.13 -9.67 -37.88
C LEU A 316 0.36 -8.59 -38.85
N LEU A 317 1.35 -7.79 -38.50
CA LEU A 317 1.86 -6.66 -39.26
C LEU A 317 2.34 -7.07 -40.69
N PRO A 318 3.17 -8.13 -40.87
CA PRO A 318 3.54 -8.61 -42.23
C PRO A 318 2.36 -9.17 -43.02
N LEU A 319 1.36 -9.79 -42.34
CA LEU A 319 0.14 -10.27 -43.01
C LEU A 319 -0.71 -9.11 -43.56
N LEU A 320 -0.80 -8.00 -42.83
CA LEU A 320 -1.43 -6.78 -43.29
C LEU A 320 -0.69 -6.16 -44.47
N LEU A 321 0.64 -6.16 -44.48
CA LEU A 321 1.46 -5.64 -45.57
C LEU A 321 1.26 -6.41 -46.89
N ILE A 322 0.96 -7.69 -46.87
CA ILE A 322 0.60 -8.51 -48.04
C ILE A 322 -0.75 -8.04 -48.65
N GLY A 323 -1.69 -7.61 -47.82
CA GLY A 323 -2.96 -7.02 -48.25
C GLY A 323 -2.81 -5.65 -48.95
N PHE A 324 -1.74 -4.91 -48.67
CA PHE A 324 -1.48 -3.57 -49.22
C PHE A 324 -1.13 -3.56 -50.71
N ARG A 325 -0.81 -4.69 -51.27
CA ARG A 325 -0.36 -4.78 -52.68
C ARG A 325 -1.41 -4.36 -53.70
N ARG A 326 -2.68 -4.19 -53.34
CA ARG A 326 -3.76 -3.68 -54.23
C ARG A 326 -4.88 -3.01 -53.43
N GLY A 327 -4.73 -1.71 -53.15
CA GLY A 327 -5.87 -0.83 -52.93
C GLY A 327 -6.57 -0.86 -51.56
N VAL A 328 -5.97 -1.43 -50.51
CA VAL A 328 -6.57 -1.55 -49.15
C VAL A 328 -6.14 -0.42 -48.21
N LEU A 329 -5.61 0.67 -48.71
CA LEU A 329 -5.09 1.82 -47.92
C LEU A 329 -6.14 2.56 -47.07
N ALA A 330 -7.44 2.28 -47.25
CA ALA A 330 -8.51 3.05 -46.59
C ALA A 330 -8.85 2.62 -45.15
N CYS A 331 -8.40 1.45 -44.70
CA CYS A 331 -8.80 0.94 -43.37
C CYS A 331 -7.73 1.08 -42.27
N LEU A 332 -6.54 1.56 -42.57
CA LEU A 332 -5.43 1.68 -41.62
C LEU A 332 -5.59 2.76 -40.56
N PRO A 333 -6.14 3.96 -40.85
CA PRO A 333 -6.31 4.99 -39.80
C PRO A 333 -7.35 4.60 -38.76
N LEU A 334 -8.31 3.72 -39.08
CA LEU A 334 -9.34 3.31 -38.12
C LEU A 334 -8.80 2.33 -37.06
N ALA A 335 -7.86 1.46 -37.42
CA ALA A 335 -7.26 0.50 -36.51
C ALA A 335 -6.24 1.16 -35.55
N LEU A 336 -5.54 2.20 -36.00
CA LEU A 336 -4.60 2.98 -35.17
C LEU A 336 -5.32 3.91 -34.17
N ALA A 337 -6.51 4.42 -34.55
CA ALA A 337 -7.28 5.29 -33.64
C ALA A 337 -7.89 4.55 -32.44
N LEU A 338 -8.07 3.25 -32.51
CA LEU A 338 -8.60 2.41 -31.42
C LEU A 338 -7.56 1.99 -30.37
N GLN A 339 -6.25 2.21 -30.61
CA GLN A 339 -5.17 1.86 -29.70
C GLN A 339 -4.68 3.02 -28.82
N ILE A 340 -5.23 4.23 -28.95
CA ILE A 340 -4.80 5.41 -28.17
C ILE A 340 -5.93 5.80 -27.20
N THR A 341 -6.26 4.91 -26.27
CA THR A 341 -6.94 5.29 -25.03
C THR A 341 -6.14 4.72 -23.86
N PRO A 342 -5.37 5.55 -23.12
CA PRO A 342 -4.76 5.11 -21.88
C PRO A 342 -5.86 4.91 -20.84
N ALA A 343 -5.78 3.78 -20.11
CA ALA A 343 -6.54 3.51 -18.89
C ALA A 343 -5.86 4.16 -17.69
#